data_571bf47a3b95781e3434395319d11175
#
_entry.id   571bf47a3b95781e3434395319d11175
#
_cell.length_a   1.000
_cell.length_b   1.000
_cell.length_c   1.000
_cell.angle_alpha   90.00
_cell.angle_beta   90.00
_cell.angle_gamma   90.00
#
_symmetry.space_group_name_H-M   'P 1'
#
loop_
_entity.id
_entity.type
_entity.pdbx_description
1 polymer ?
#
loop_
_entity_poly.entity_id
_entity_poly.type
_entity_poly.pdbx_seq_one_letter_code
_entity_poly.pdbx_strand_id
1 'polypeptide(L)'
;SLETAFGPKEGKRLGDKLLAEYGAEQKVTILELRQNADPEIAALADYVYEHVFVHYTMKQWGQKPEEIDPNTTARVPVFLSRDDRYFQDAFQGMPQEGYTPMFERMLDHPNITVELGCDALKRLDVSGEQIRVDGEVFAGPVIYTGQADELFGFQFGPLPYRTLDFRFETLPRDDFQGYGTVNYTVDEDYTRITEFKHLTGQKVPEKTTIVKEYSRAYTGAPGEIPYYAIINPDNNARYGQYKALAEKFPNLHLLGRLAEYKYYNMDAIAGRALDLAEELLK
;
A
#
# COMPACT_ATOMS: atom_id res chain seq x y z
N SER A 1 -10.41 18.40 10.27
CA SER A 1 -11.78 18.66 9.81
C SER A 1 -11.89 20.06 9.21
N LEU A 2 -12.99 20.34 8.46
CA LEU A 2 -13.26 21.68 7.91
C LEU A 2 -13.36 22.75 9.02
N GLU A 3 -13.97 22.42 10.14
CA GLU A 3 -14.07 23.32 11.28
C GLU A 3 -12.70 23.66 11.89
N THR A 4 -11.77 22.72 11.86
CA THR A 4 -10.39 22.97 12.32
C THR A 4 -9.63 23.89 11.37
N ALA A 5 -9.80 23.71 10.06
CA ALA A 5 -9.09 24.47 9.03
C ALA A 5 -9.66 25.89 8.84
N PHE A 6 -10.98 26.05 8.86
CA PHE A 6 -11.68 27.30 8.51
C PHE A 6 -12.43 27.93 9.68
N GLY A 7 -12.38 27.35 10.87
CA GLY A 7 -13.17 27.77 12.03
C GLY A 7 -14.59 27.19 12.02
N PRO A 8 -15.28 27.16 13.19
CA PRO A 8 -16.54 26.43 13.36
C PRO A 8 -17.66 26.89 12.43
N LYS A 9 -17.80 28.23 12.24
CA LYS A 9 -18.88 28.81 11.41
C LYS A 9 -18.69 28.52 9.93
N GLU A 10 -17.51 28.79 9.42
CA GLU A 10 -17.19 28.64 8.00
C GLU A 10 -17.04 27.17 7.63
N GLY A 11 -16.37 26.38 8.46
CA GLY A 11 -16.23 24.94 8.25
C GLY A 11 -17.58 24.22 8.21
N LYS A 12 -18.53 24.62 9.10
CA LYS A 12 -19.90 24.11 9.05
C LYS A 12 -20.61 24.50 7.75
N ARG A 13 -20.52 25.76 7.33
CA ARG A 13 -21.15 26.27 6.10
C ARG A 13 -20.65 25.52 4.86
N LEU A 14 -19.33 25.33 4.75
CA LEU A 14 -18.72 24.59 3.65
C LEU A 14 -19.12 23.10 3.68
N GLY A 15 -19.19 22.52 4.86
CA GLY A 15 -19.67 21.14 5.03
C GLY A 15 -21.13 20.96 4.62
N ASP A 16 -22.02 21.85 5.06
CA ASP A 16 -23.43 21.85 4.67
C ASP A 16 -23.59 21.99 3.14
N LYS A 17 -22.74 22.81 2.50
CA LYS A 17 -22.73 22.98 1.05
C LYS A 17 -22.30 21.70 0.31
N LEU A 18 -21.24 21.01 0.75
CA LEU A 18 -20.83 19.73 0.21
C LEU A 18 -21.92 18.66 0.37
N LEU A 19 -22.57 18.63 1.54
CA LEU A 19 -23.65 17.68 1.80
C LEU A 19 -24.88 17.94 0.92
N ALA A 20 -25.16 19.21 0.60
CA ALA A 20 -26.26 19.56 -0.30
C ALA A 20 -25.99 19.12 -1.75
N GLU A 21 -24.74 19.18 -2.19
CA GLU A 21 -24.34 18.82 -3.56
C GLU A 21 -24.20 17.31 -3.75
N TYR A 22 -23.51 16.63 -2.83
CA TYR A 22 -23.14 15.23 -3.00
C TYR A 22 -23.93 14.26 -2.12
N GLY A 23 -24.58 14.73 -1.07
CA GLY A 23 -25.21 13.89 -0.07
C GLY A 23 -24.27 13.45 1.06
N ALA A 24 -24.87 12.96 2.15
CA ALA A 24 -24.13 12.39 3.27
C ALA A 24 -23.62 10.97 2.95
N GLU A 25 -22.54 10.55 3.65
CA GLU A 25 -21.91 9.24 3.53
C GLU A 25 -21.42 8.92 2.11
N GLN A 26 -21.16 9.96 1.30
CA GLN A 26 -20.58 9.81 -0.04
C GLN A 26 -19.06 9.90 -0.01
N LYS A 27 -18.41 9.10 -0.86
CA LYS A 27 -16.97 9.15 -1.11
C LYS A 27 -16.75 9.80 -2.48
N VAL A 28 -16.19 11.00 -2.49
CA VAL A 28 -15.95 11.78 -3.71
C VAL A 28 -14.46 11.92 -3.91
N THR A 29 -13.98 11.71 -5.13
CA THR A 29 -12.55 11.88 -5.42
C THR A 29 -12.16 13.37 -5.38
N ILE A 30 -10.94 13.65 -4.93
CA ILE A 30 -10.45 15.04 -4.92
C ILE A 30 -10.43 15.65 -6.33
N LEU A 31 -10.16 14.85 -7.35
CA LEU A 31 -10.14 15.32 -8.74
C LEU A 31 -11.54 15.72 -9.23
N GLU A 32 -12.58 14.98 -8.83
CA GLU A 32 -13.97 15.31 -9.10
C GLU A 32 -14.39 16.60 -8.39
N LEU A 33 -14.08 16.75 -7.10
CA LEU A 33 -14.36 17.95 -6.33
C LEU A 33 -13.74 19.21 -6.96
N ARG A 34 -12.52 19.11 -7.47
CA ARG A 34 -11.81 20.23 -8.15
C ARG A 34 -12.46 20.65 -9.47
N GLN A 35 -13.23 19.75 -10.11
CA GLN A 35 -13.97 20.01 -11.35
C GLN A 35 -15.41 20.49 -11.11
N ASN A 36 -15.80 20.70 -9.85
CA ASN A 36 -17.15 21.14 -9.52
C ASN A 36 -17.43 22.52 -10.12
N ALA A 37 -18.65 22.72 -10.65
CA ALA A 37 -19.09 23.99 -11.25
C ALA A 37 -19.24 25.11 -10.22
N ASP A 38 -19.45 24.80 -8.94
CA ASP A 38 -19.50 25.76 -7.86
C ASP A 38 -18.08 26.22 -7.48
N PRO A 39 -17.75 27.50 -7.62
CA PRO A 39 -16.41 28.01 -7.38
C PRO A 39 -15.95 27.91 -5.92
N GLU A 40 -16.87 27.87 -4.95
CA GLU A 40 -16.49 27.69 -3.55
C GLU A 40 -16.12 26.23 -3.25
N ILE A 41 -16.84 25.27 -3.85
CA ILE A 41 -16.49 23.83 -3.75
C ILE A 41 -15.15 23.57 -4.44
N ALA A 42 -14.95 24.13 -5.63
CA ALA A 42 -13.69 24.01 -6.36
C ALA A 42 -12.51 24.62 -5.57
N ALA A 43 -12.69 25.82 -4.99
CA ALA A 43 -11.66 26.47 -4.16
C ALA A 43 -11.35 25.68 -2.88
N LEU A 44 -12.37 25.09 -2.23
CA LEU A 44 -12.18 24.20 -1.10
C LEU A 44 -11.43 22.93 -1.52
N ALA A 45 -11.77 22.36 -2.66
CA ALA A 45 -11.10 21.18 -3.19
C ALA A 45 -9.64 21.48 -3.54
N ASP A 46 -9.32 22.63 -4.10
CA ASP A 46 -7.94 23.07 -4.35
C ASP A 46 -7.15 23.22 -3.05
N TYR A 47 -7.76 23.81 -2.01
CA TYR A 47 -7.14 23.88 -0.69
C TYR A 47 -6.82 22.49 -0.13
N VAL A 48 -7.78 21.56 -0.16
CA VAL A 48 -7.59 20.18 0.31
C VAL A 48 -6.55 19.46 -0.55
N TYR A 49 -6.59 19.65 -1.85
CA TYR A 49 -5.64 19.07 -2.79
C TYR A 49 -4.21 19.49 -2.46
N GLU A 50 -3.97 20.79 -2.29
CA GLU A 50 -2.65 21.34 -1.98
C GLU A 50 -2.13 20.86 -0.62
N HIS A 51 -2.97 20.90 0.44
CA HIS A 51 -2.53 20.62 1.81
C HIS A 51 -2.53 19.13 2.18
N VAL A 52 -3.25 18.28 1.45
CA VAL A 52 -3.38 16.86 1.79
C VAL A 52 -2.76 15.96 0.71
N PHE A 53 -2.95 16.28 -0.57
CA PHE A 53 -2.61 15.36 -1.65
C PHE A 53 -1.26 15.66 -2.32
N VAL A 54 -0.99 16.91 -2.73
CA VAL A 54 0.17 17.25 -3.59
C VAL A 54 1.48 16.84 -2.94
N HIS A 55 1.80 17.43 -1.80
CA HIS A 55 3.10 17.21 -1.16
C HIS A 55 3.27 15.78 -0.64
N TYR A 56 2.20 15.19 -0.09
CA TYR A 56 2.24 13.79 0.33
C TYR A 56 2.50 12.86 -0.85
N THR A 57 1.80 13.08 -1.96
CA THR A 57 1.96 12.30 -3.19
C THR A 57 3.36 12.43 -3.75
N MET A 58 3.89 13.65 -3.80
CA MET A 58 5.26 13.89 -4.25
C MET A 58 6.30 13.20 -3.37
N LYS A 59 6.14 13.24 -2.03
CA LYS A 59 7.02 12.53 -1.09
C LYS A 59 6.93 11.02 -1.26
N GLN A 60 5.71 10.48 -1.28
CA GLN A 60 5.46 9.04 -1.32
C GLN A 60 5.85 8.41 -2.65
N TRP A 61 5.50 9.05 -3.77
CA TRP A 61 5.65 8.49 -5.10
C TRP A 61 6.80 9.08 -5.91
N GLY A 62 7.35 10.24 -5.50
CA GLY A 62 8.36 10.96 -6.25
C GLY A 62 7.84 11.56 -7.56
N GLN A 63 6.53 11.68 -7.71
CA GLN A 63 5.82 12.18 -8.89
C GLN A 63 4.71 13.14 -8.47
N LYS A 64 4.31 14.05 -9.37
CA LYS A 64 3.14 14.88 -9.14
C LYS A 64 1.85 14.04 -9.24
N PRO A 65 0.76 14.45 -8.56
CA PRO A 65 -0.50 13.72 -8.60
C PRO A 65 -1.06 13.52 -10.02
N GLU A 66 -0.82 14.46 -10.94
CA GLU A 66 -1.24 14.40 -12.33
C GLU A 66 -0.46 13.37 -13.18
N GLU A 67 0.72 12.96 -12.71
CA GLU A 67 1.61 11.99 -13.37
C GLU A 67 1.35 10.56 -12.90
N ILE A 68 0.54 10.39 -11.86
CA ILE A 68 0.21 9.10 -11.25
C ILE A 68 -1.13 8.61 -11.80
N ASP A 69 -1.28 7.29 -11.88
CA ASP A 69 -2.58 6.68 -12.22
C ASP A 69 -3.70 7.27 -11.32
N PRO A 70 -4.78 7.82 -11.90
CA PRO A 70 -5.89 8.42 -11.16
C PRO A 70 -6.47 7.51 -10.09
N ASN A 71 -6.43 6.19 -10.28
CA ASN A 71 -6.89 5.21 -9.29
C ASN A 71 -6.02 5.23 -8.02
N THR A 72 -4.75 5.60 -8.12
CA THR A 72 -3.86 5.74 -6.96
C THR A 72 -4.28 6.93 -6.09
N THR A 73 -4.66 8.05 -6.70
CA THR A 73 -5.16 9.26 -6.00
C THR A 73 -6.60 9.06 -5.52
N ALA A 74 -7.46 8.45 -6.35
CA ALA A 74 -8.86 8.16 -6.03
C ALA A 74 -9.04 7.18 -4.86
N ARG A 75 -8.01 6.39 -4.54
CA ARG A 75 -8.01 5.45 -3.41
C ARG A 75 -8.20 6.11 -2.05
N VAL A 76 -7.87 7.40 -1.92
CA VAL A 76 -8.13 8.20 -0.73
C VAL A 76 -9.21 9.22 -1.06
N PRO A 77 -10.49 8.84 -1.09
CA PRO A 77 -11.57 9.78 -1.37
C PRO A 77 -11.77 10.75 -0.21
N VAL A 78 -12.34 11.89 -0.52
CA VAL A 78 -12.94 12.78 0.49
C VAL A 78 -14.26 12.13 0.93
N PHE A 79 -14.32 11.72 2.20
CA PHE A 79 -15.51 11.09 2.76
C PHE A 79 -16.37 12.14 3.46
N LEU A 80 -17.58 12.36 2.95
CA LEU A 80 -18.54 13.36 3.45
C LEU A 80 -19.33 12.78 4.63
N SER A 81 -18.66 12.54 5.74
CA SER A 81 -19.22 11.92 6.94
C SER A 81 -18.70 12.60 8.21
N ARG A 82 -19.38 12.33 9.32
CA ARG A 82 -18.89 12.60 10.68
C ARG A 82 -18.03 11.45 11.24
N ASP A 83 -17.96 10.33 10.52
CA ASP A 83 -17.04 9.23 10.84
C ASP A 83 -15.63 9.63 10.37
N ASP A 84 -14.74 9.90 11.32
CA ASP A 84 -13.36 10.33 11.10
C ASP A 84 -12.35 9.17 11.09
N ARG A 85 -12.83 7.92 11.18
CA ARG A 85 -11.97 6.74 11.05
C ARG A 85 -11.40 6.66 9.63
N TYR A 86 -10.16 6.22 9.52
CA TYR A 86 -9.51 6.05 8.22
C TYR A 86 -10.19 4.96 7.37
N PHE A 87 -10.61 3.86 8.01
CA PHE A 87 -11.41 2.79 7.42
C PHE A 87 -12.77 2.70 8.09
N GLN A 88 -13.82 2.41 7.31
CA GLN A 88 -15.19 2.26 7.78
C GLN A 88 -15.62 0.78 7.87
N ASP A 89 -14.68 -0.16 7.72
CA ASP A 89 -14.95 -1.59 7.78
C ASP A 89 -15.57 -1.99 9.12
N ALA A 90 -16.51 -2.93 9.09
CA ALA A 90 -17.20 -3.43 10.27
C ALA A 90 -16.26 -4.18 11.23
N PHE A 91 -15.24 -4.84 10.67
CA PHE A 91 -14.24 -5.58 11.41
C PHE A 91 -12.87 -4.96 11.18
N GLN A 92 -12.28 -4.42 12.23
CA GLN A 92 -10.96 -3.82 12.22
C GLN A 92 -10.22 -4.27 13.46
N GLY A 93 -8.93 -4.59 13.33
CA GLY A 93 -8.12 -5.00 14.47
C GLY A 93 -6.68 -5.27 14.09
N MET A 94 -5.87 -5.46 15.12
CA MET A 94 -4.49 -5.91 15.02
C MET A 94 -4.37 -7.24 15.76
N PRO A 95 -3.57 -8.20 15.27
CA PRO A 95 -3.32 -9.41 16.02
C PRO A 95 -2.71 -9.09 17.39
N GLN A 96 -3.31 -9.59 18.48
CA GLN A 96 -2.91 -9.23 19.85
C GLN A 96 -1.44 -9.55 20.14
N GLU A 97 -0.93 -10.67 19.60
CA GLU A 97 0.46 -11.12 19.78
C GLU A 97 1.36 -10.71 18.60
N GLY A 98 0.85 -9.89 17.68
CA GLY A 98 1.53 -9.49 16.44
C GLY A 98 1.31 -10.47 15.29
N TYR A 99 1.83 -10.10 14.11
CA TYR A 99 1.61 -10.87 12.88
C TYR A 99 2.41 -12.18 12.83
N THR A 100 3.61 -12.23 13.39
CA THR A 100 4.45 -13.43 13.34
C THR A 100 3.77 -14.64 13.99
N PRO A 101 3.26 -14.56 15.25
CA PRO A 101 2.53 -15.69 15.85
C PRO A 101 1.23 -16.03 15.11
N MET A 102 0.58 -15.07 14.47
CA MET A 102 -0.59 -15.32 13.64
C MET A 102 -0.23 -16.19 12.44
N PHE A 103 0.82 -15.83 11.70
CA PHE A 103 1.28 -16.62 10.54
C PHE A 103 1.85 -17.97 10.94
N GLU A 104 2.58 -18.08 12.06
CA GLU A 104 3.04 -19.35 12.60
C GLU A 104 1.87 -20.32 12.82
N ARG A 105 0.78 -19.85 13.45
CA ARG A 105 -0.43 -20.66 13.62
C ARG A 105 -1.12 -21.03 12.31
N MET A 106 -1.14 -20.13 11.32
CA MET A 106 -1.71 -20.41 9.99
C MET A 106 -0.91 -21.45 9.22
N LEU A 107 0.40 -21.53 9.43
CA LEU A 107 1.33 -22.42 8.73
C LEU A 107 1.60 -23.72 9.51
N ASP A 108 1.10 -23.85 10.74
CA ASP A 108 1.25 -25.07 11.57
C ASP A 108 0.30 -26.17 11.10
N HIS A 109 0.70 -26.83 10.03
CA HIS A 109 -0.05 -27.94 9.44
C HIS A 109 0.91 -28.99 8.87
N PRO A 110 0.64 -30.30 9.05
CA PRO A 110 1.55 -31.39 8.63
C PRO A 110 1.85 -31.43 7.13
N ASN A 111 1.00 -30.83 6.30
CA ASN A 111 1.19 -30.75 4.84
C ASN A 111 1.88 -29.44 4.40
N ILE A 112 2.30 -28.59 5.32
CA ILE A 112 2.99 -27.34 5.02
C ILE A 112 4.42 -27.43 5.54
N THR A 113 5.38 -27.22 4.64
CA THR A 113 6.80 -27.08 5.01
C THR A 113 7.22 -25.65 4.77
N VAL A 114 7.78 -25.00 5.80
CA VAL A 114 8.28 -23.61 5.73
C VAL A 114 9.80 -23.66 5.77
N GLU A 115 10.43 -23.10 4.74
CA GLU A 115 11.88 -22.94 4.66
C GLU A 115 12.23 -21.45 4.77
N LEU A 116 12.80 -21.05 5.89
CA LEU A 116 13.26 -19.67 6.14
C LEU A 116 14.71 -19.50 5.65
N GLY A 117 15.08 -18.25 5.31
CA GLY A 117 16.42 -17.93 4.80
C GLY A 117 16.71 -18.53 3.43
N CYS A 118 15.68 -18.97 2.73
CA CYS A 118 15.76 -19.55 1.40
C CYS A 118 15.35 -18.51 0.34
N ASP A 119 16.28 -18.19 -0.55
CA ASP A 119 16.03 -17.37 -1.72
C ASP A 119 15.48 -18.27 -2.84
N ALA A 120 14.20 -18.13 -3.14
CA ALA A 120 13.52 -18.94 -4.13
C ALA A 120 14.12 -18.81 -5.54
N LEU A 121 14.69 -17.67 -5.89
CA LEU A 121 15.31 -17.44 -7.21
C LEU A 121 16.61 -18.29 -7.42
N LYS A 122 17.22 -18.77 -6.34
CA LYS A 122 18.36 -19.69 -6.44
C LYS A 122 17.95 -21.14 -6.72
N ARG A 123 16.68 -21.44 -6.53
CA ARG A 123 16.10 -22.79 -6.67
C ARG A 123 15.16 -22.90 -7.87
N LEU A 124 14.51 -21.78 -8.22
CA LEU A 124 13.50 -21.70 -9.28
C LEU A 124 14.16 -21.27 -10.60
N ASP A 125 14.02 -22.11 -11.64
CA ASP A 125 14.48 -21.80 -12.99
C ASP A 125 13.29 -21.78 -13.96
N VAL A 126 13.10 -20.64 -14.60
CA VAL A 126 12.07 -20.35 -15.62
C VAL A 126 12.71 -19.97 -16.97
N SER A 127 13.96 -20.33 -17.20
CA SER A 127 14.67 -20.00 -18.45
C SER A 127 14.33 -20.93 -19.63
N GLY A 128 13.82 -22.13 -19.32
CA GLY A 128 13.46 -23.14 -20.32
C GLY A 128 11.98 -23.14 -20.68
N GLU A 129 11.50 -24.25 -21.23
CA GLU A 129 10.08 -24.46 -21.57
C GLU A 129 9.24 -24.95 -20.37
N GLN A 130 9.89 -25.44 -19.34
CA GLN A 130 9.28 -25.99 -18.12
C GLN A 130 9.94 -25.40 -16.89
N ILE A 131 9.15 -25.21 -15.85
CA ILE A 131 9.66 -24.77 -14.55
C ILE A 131 10.51 -25.88 -13.94
N ARG A 132 11.66 -25.50 -13.40
CA ARG A 132 12.52 -26.39 -12.61
C ARG A 132 12.68 -25.84 -11.19
N VAL A 133 12.68 -26.74 -10.23
CA VAL A 133 13.01 -26.44 -8.84
C VAL A 133 14.17 -27.34 -8.45
N ASP A 134 15.26 -26.78 -7.96
CA ASP A 134 16.50 -27.49 -7.64
C ASP A 134 17.07 -28.31 -8.82
N GLY A 135 16.86 -27.81 -10.05
CA GLY A 135 17.30 -28.46 -11.28
C GLY A 135 16.36 -29.53 -11.85
N GLU A 136 15.34 -29.96 -11.11
CA GLU A 136 14.35 -30.96 -11.54
C GLU A 136 13.07 -30.29 -12.07
N VAL A 137 12.45 -30.88 -13.11
CA VAL A 137 11.19 -30.41 -13.65
C VAL A 137 10.10 -30.52 -12.59
N PHE A 138 9.42 -29.39 -12.34
CA PHE A 138 8.34 -29.29 -11.40
C PHE A 138 6.99 -29.05 -12.11
N ALA A 139 6.09 -30.02 -12.03
CA ALA A 139 4.79 -29.98 -12.71
C ALA A 139 3.65 -29.43 -11.85
N GLY A 140 3.87 -29.27 -10.54
CA GLY A 140 2.87 -28.70 -9.63
C GLY A 140 2.71 -27.19 -9.80
N PRO A 141 1.67 -26.57 -9.22
CA PRO A 141 1.49 -25.14 -9.27
C PRO A 141 2.61 -24.43 -8.49
N VAL A 142 3.17 -23.38 -9.10
CA VAL A 142 4.16 -22.49 -8.51
C VAL A 142 3.50 -21.13 -8.32
N ILE A 143 3.37 -20.65 -7.08
CA ILE A 143 2.84 -19.34 -6.75
C ILE A 143 4.03 -18.46 -6.39
N TYR A 144 4.32 -17.49 -7.25
CA TYR A 144 5.44 -16.56 -7.06
C TYR A 144 4.94 -15.21 -6.59
N THR A 145 5.53 -14.71 -5.50
CA THR A 145 5.12 -13.44 -4.86
C THR A 145 6.20 -12.36 -4.88
N GLY A 146 7.39 -12.68 -5.41
CA GLY A 146 8.50 -11.74 -5.57
C GLY A 146 8.34 -10.82 -6.78
N GLN A 147 9.37 -10.05 -7.09
CA GLN A 147 9.38 -9.13 -8.24
C GLN A 147 9.34 -9.89 -9.56
N ALA A 148 8.38 -9.57 -10.44
CA ALA A 148 8.25 -10.24 -11.73
C ALA A 148 9.45 -10.02 -12.66
N ASP A 149 10.05 -8.84 -12.63
CA ASP A 149 11.24 -8.51 -13.43
C ASP A 149 12.48 -9.27 -12.96
N GLU A 150 12.64 -9.44 -11.66
CA GLU A 150 13.73 -10.22 -11.06
C GLU A 150 13.62 -11.72 -11.42
N LEU A 151 12.40 -12.28 -11.38
CA LEU A 151 12.13 -13.67 -11.77
C LEU A 151 12.64 -13.98 -13.19
N PHE A 152 12.53 -13.03 -14.09
CA PHE A 152 12.95 -13.16 -15.49
C PHE A 152 14.27 -12.44 -15.80
N GLY A 153 15.14 -12.24 -14.80
CA GLY A 153 16.47 -11.70 -14.98
C GLY A 153 16.54 -10.31 -15.60
N PHE A 154 15.53 -9.47 -15.34
CA PHE A 154 15.46 -8.07 -15.81
C PHE A 154 15.56 -7.89 -17.33
N GLN A 155 15.18 -8.89 -18.15
CA GLN A 155 15.41 -8.88 -19.60
C GLN A 155 14.69 -7.75 -20.35
N PHE A 156 13.65 -7.13 -19.78
CA PHE A 156 13.00 -5.91 -20.32
C PHE A 156 13.34 -4.66 -19.50
N GLY A 157 14.35 -4.75 -18.64
CA GLY A 157 14.76 -3.71 -17.71
C GLY A 157 13.96 -3.73 -16.39
N PRO A 158 14.50 -3.09 -15.34
CA PRO A 158 13.87 -3.10 -14.02
C PRO A 158 12.52 -2.38 -14.02
N LEU A 159 11.59 -2.91 -13.24
CA LEU A 159 10.35 -2.23 -12.91
C LEU A 159 10.62 -1.21 -11.79
N PRO A 160 10.14 0.03 -11.92
CA PRO A 160 10.36 1.04 -10.90
C PRO A 160 9.51 0.81 -9.65
N TYR A 161 10.14 0.94 -8.48
CA TYR A 161 9.48 0.88 -7.17
C TYR A 161 9.91 2.04 -6.28
N ARG A 162 9.16 2.25 -5.21
CA ARG A 162 9.56 3.05 -4.05
C ARG A 162 9.98 2.13 -2.92
N THR A 163 10.99 2.57 -2.17
CA THR A 163 11.40 1.97 -0.89
C THR A 163 11.18 2.94 0.25
N LEU A 164 11.27 2.45 1.48
CA LEU A 164 11.11 3.23 2.69
C LEU A 164 12.34 3.07 3.59
N ASP A 165 12.84 4.18 4.11
CA ASP A 165 13.78 4.19 5.22
C ASP A 165 13.00 4.44 6.51
N PHE A 166 13.19 3.58 7.49
CA PHE A 166 12.53 3.65 8.80
C PHE A 166 13.50 4.16 9.85
N ARG A 167 13.13 5.26 10.51
CA ARG A 167 13.90 5.81 11.64
C ARG A 167 13.11 5.63 12.93
N PHE A 168 13.58 4.70 13.75
CA PHE A 168 12.98 4.39 15.04
C PHE A 168 13.53 5.30 16.12
N GLU A 169 12.65 5.83 16.99
CA GLU A 169 13.00 6.63 18.15
C GLU A 169 12.20 6.14 19.35
N THR A 170 12.88 5.93 20.50
CA THR A 170 12.22 5.71 21.79
C THR A 170 12.32 6.96 22.60
N LEU A 171 11.18 7.52 23.00
CA LEU A 171 11.05 8.80 23.67
C LEU A 171 10.66 8.60 25.14
N PRO A 172 11.24 9.40 26.08
CA PRO A 172 10.92 9.33 27.51
C PRO A 172 9.64 10.13 27.82
N ARG A 173 8.50 9.64 27.30
CA ARG A 173 7.17 10.23 27.51
C ARG A 173 6.10 9.17 27.31
N ASP A 174 4.93 9.36 27.88
CA ASP A 174 3.83 8.40 27.77
C ASP A 174 3.20 8.38 26.38
N ASP A 175 3.16 9.50 25.72
CA ASP A 175 2.49 9.69 24.43
C ASP A 175 3.25 10.70 23.58
N PHE A 176 3.27 10.51 22.28
CA PHE A 176 3.91 11.42 21.32
C PHE A 176 2.88 12.21 20.52
N GLN A 177 1.91 11.52 19.89
CA GLN A 177 0.97 12.13 18.95
C GLN A 177 -0.50 11.78 19.20
N GLY A 178 -0.83 10.93 20.18
CA GLY A 178 -2.19 10.55 20.54
C GLY A 178 -2.88 9.58 19.58
N TYR A 179 -2.22 9.20 18.49
CA TYR A 179 -2.75 8.35 17.44
C TYR A 179 -1.71 7.33 16.99
N GLY A 180 -2.18 6.16 16.52
CA GLY A 180 -1.30 5.10 16.03
C GLY A 180 -0.51 5.51 14.79
N THR A 181 -1.15 6.21 13.85
CA THR A 181 -0.51 6.68 12.61
C THR A 181 -0.99 8.08 12.27
N VAL A 182 -0.04 8.97 11.98
CA VAL A 182 -0.28 10.33 11.49
C VAL A 182 0.50 10.54 10.20
N ASN A 183 -0.18 10.96 9.12
CA ASN A 183 0.46 11.35 7.88
C ASN A 183 0.85 12.83 7.93
N TYR A 184 2.07 13.12 7.52
CA TYR A 184 2.64 14.46 7.44
C TYR A 184 2.62 14.90 5.98
N THR A 185 1.73 15.82 5.66
CA THR A 185 1.33 16.06 4.27
C THR A 185 1.96 17.29 3.64
N VAL A 186 2.66 18.14 4.39
CA VAL A 186 3.19 19.42 3.87
C VAL A 186 4.70 19.54 4.03
N ASP A 187 5.20 20.03 5.18
CA ASP A 187 6.54 20.58 5.31
C ASP A 187 7.64 19.55 5.65
N GLU A 188 7.27 18.45 6.29
CA GLU A 188 8.22 17.46 6.76
C GLU A 188 8.78 16.62 5.61
N ASP A 189 10.01 16.15 5.73
CA ASP A 189 10.69 15.29 4.76
C ASP A 189 10.29 13.80 4.87
N TYR A 190 9.61 13.42 5.95
CA TYR A 190 8.99 12.11 6.13
C TYR A 190 7.50 12.12 5.78
N THR A 191 6.97 10.95 5.42
CA THR A 191 5.57 10.80 5.00
C THR A 191 4.62 10.55 6.15
N ARG A 192 5.08 9.84 7.20
CA ARG A 192 4.26 9.52 8.36
C ARG A 192 5.11 9.22 9.60
N ILE A 193 4.42 9.30 10.74
CA ILE A 193 4.90 8.74 12.00
C ILE A 193 3.91 7.69 12.48
N THR A 194 4.44 6.52 12.85
CA THR A 194 3.67 5.49 13.55
C THR A 194 4.13 5.43 15.01
N GLU A 195 3.18 5.53 15.94
CA GLU A 195 3.38 5.34 17.37
C GLU A 195 2.80 3.98 17.76
N PHE A 196 3.67 3.01 18.07
CA PHE A 196 3.29 1.61 18.14
C PHE A 196 2.31 1.27 19.25
N LYS A 197 2.42 1.88 20.43
CA LYS A 197 1.55 1.53 21.56
C LYS A 197 0.06 1.73 21.27
N HIS A 198 -0.30 2.71 20.43
CA HIS A 198 -1.69 2.94 20.04
C HIS A 198 -2.23 1.87 19.09
N LEU A 199 -1.35 1.20 18.32
CA LEU A 199 -1.74 0.09 17.45
C LEU A 199 -1.76 -1.24 18.20
N THR A 200 -0.78 -1.47 19.08
CA THR A 200 -0.58 -2.76 19.75
C THR A 200 -1.31 -2.88 21.10
N GLY A 201 -1.80 -1.76 21.65
CA GLY A 201 -2.41 -1.72 22.98
C GLY A 201 -1.42 -1.89 24.13
N GLN A 202 -0.11 -1.78 23.87
CA GLN A 202 0.94 -1.90 24.88
C GLN A 202 0.82 -0.81 25.96
N LYS A 203 0.92 -1.21 27.22
CA LYS A 203 0.94 -0.31 28.37
C LYS A 203 2.35 -0.20 28.91
N VAL A 204 3.12 0.72 28.37
CA VAL A 204 4.50 1.02 28.79
C VAL A 204 4.52 2.46 29.30
N PRO A 205 4.50 2.70 30.62
CA PRO A 205 4.53 4.05 31.16
C PRO A 205 5.88 4.72 30.91
N GLU A 206 5.86 6.03 30.81
CA GLU A 206 7.03 6.91 30.67
C GLU A 206 7.90 6.64 29.41
N LYS A 207 7.45 5.80 28.50
CA LYS A 207 8.16 5.53 27.24
C LYS A 207 7.17 5.30 26.11
N THR A 208 7.50 5.82 24.93
CA THR A 208 6.84 5.46 23.68
C THR A 208 7.86 5.29 22.56
N THR A 209 7.60 4.36 21.65
CA THR A 209 8.42 4.17 20.44
C THR A 209 7.64 4.59 19.23
N ILE A 210 8.27 5.43 18.43
CA ILE A 210 7.77 5.89 17.15
C ILE A 210 8.69 5.44 16.02
N VAL A 211 8.15 5.41 14.80
CA VAL A 211 8.93 5.29 13.57
C VAL A 211 8.53 6.38 12.59
N LYS A 212 9.51 7.06 12.03
CA LYS A 212 9.36 7.99 10.90
C LYS A 212 9.66 7.26 9.60
N GLU A 213 8.80 7.42 8.60
CA GLU A 213 8.93 6.79 7.28
C GLU A 213 9.39 7.82 6.23
N TYR A 214 10.52 7.53 5.58
CA TYR A 214 11.09 8.34 4.50
C TYR A 214 10.99 7.56 3.19
N SER A 215 10.18 8.04 2.26
CA SER A 215 10.03 7.39 0.96
C SER A 215 11.08 7.87 -0.03
N ARG A 216 11.71 6.93 -0.74
CA ARG A 216 12.67 7.22 -1.82
C ARG A 216 12.57 6.21 -2.96
N ALA A 217 13.27 6.48 -4.04
CA ALA A 217 13.38 5.53 -5.15
C ALA A 217 14.07 4.24 -4.69
N TYR A 218 13.51 3.10 -5.08
CA TYR A 218 14.16 1.81 -4.94
C TYR A 218 15.27 1.67 -5.98
N THR A 219 16.43 1.22 -5.57
CA THR A 219 17.62 1.07 -6.45
C THR A 219 18.06 -0.39 -6.60
N GLY A 220 17.48 -1.31 -5.82
CA GLY A 220 17.92 -2.70 -5.75
C GLY A 220 19.19 -2.91 -4.94
N ALA A 221 19.60 -1.91 -4.14
CA ALA A 221 20.74 -2.06 -3.25
C ALA A 221 20.48 -3.12 -2.16
N PRO A 222 21.52 -3.83 -1.67
CA PRO A 222 21.36 -4.81 -0.62
C PRO A 222 20.63 -4.26 0.61
N GLY A 223 19.58 -4.96 1.03
CA GLY A 223 18.74 -4.57 2.17
C GLY A 223 17.61 -3.60 1.85
N GLU A 224 17.51 -3.09 0.64
CA GLU A 224 16.32 -2.36 0.21
C GLU A 224 15.16 -3.31 -0.06
N ILE A 225 13.96 -2.84 0.25
CA ILE A 225 12.71 -3.56 -0.01
C ILE A 225 11.84 -2.73 -0.94
N PRO A 226 11.32 -3.30 -2.05
CA PRO A 226 10.38 -2.61 -2.93
C PRO A 226 8.98 -2.63 -2.30
N TYR A 227 8.56 -1.52 -1.71
CA TYR A 227 7.26 -1.42 -1.03
C TYR A 227 6.10 -1.09 -1.97
N TYR A 228 6.34 -0.19 -2.93
CA TYR A 228 5.28 0.34 -3.78
C TYR A 228 5.70 0.37 -5.25
N ALA A 229 4.91 -0.27 -6.11
CA ALA A 229 5.07 -0.16 -7.56
C ALA A 229 4.70 1.25 -8.05
N ILE A 230 5.49 1.80 -8.97
CA ILE A 230 5.20 3.10 -9.60
C ILE A 230 4.34 2.85 -10.83
N ILE A 231 3.04 2.99 -10.68
CA ILE A 231 2.04 2.68 -11.69
C ILE A 231 1.86 3.86 -12.65
N ASN A 232 2.21 3.64 -13.91
CA ASN A 232 1.95 4.54 -15.03
C ASN A 232 1.89 3.72 -16.35
N PRO A 233 1.47 4.31 -17.48
CA PRO A 233 1.33 3.57 -18.75
C PRO A 233 2.59 2.86 -19.21
N ASP A 234 3.76 3.49 -19.11
CA ASP A 234 5.03 2.94 -19.57
C ASP A 234 5.48 1.76 -18.69
N ASN A 235 5.35 1.89 -17.37
CA ASN A 235 5.69 0.84 -16.44
C ASN A 235 4.72 -0.33 -16.54
N ASN A 236 3.44 -0.06 -16.77
CA ASN A 236 2.43 -1.09 -17.01
C ASN A 236 2.70 -1.84 -18.34
N ALA A 237 3.13 -1.13 -19.38
CA ALA A 237 3.52 -1.77 -20.65
C ALA A 237 4.73 -2.69 -20.44
N ARG A 238 5.74 -2.25 -19.68
CA ARG A 238 6.91 -3.08 -19.33
C ARG A 238 6.51 -4.29 -18.47
N TYR A 239 5.68 -4.10 -17.46
CA TYR A 239 5.14 -5.21 -16.67
C TYR A 239 4.36 -6.20 -17.54
N GLY A 240 3.58 -5.72 -18.53
CA GLY A 240 2.88 -6.56 -19.49
C GLY A 240 3.78 -7.53 -20.24
N GLN A 241 5.04 -7.14 -20.53
CA GLN A 241 6.03 -8.02 -21.15
C GLN A 241 6.45 -9.15 -20.21
N TYR A 242 6.68 -8.87 -18.92
CA TYR A 242 6.99 -9.88 -17.89
C TYR A 242 5.81 -10.82 -17.64
N LYS A 243 4.60 -10.28 -17.60
CA LYS A 243 3.37 -11.07 -17.47
C LYS A 243 3.21 -12.04 -18.62
N ALA A 244 3.47 -11.61 -19.86
CA ALA A 244 3.43 -12.46 -21.05
C ALA A 244 4.49 -13.59 -21.03
N LEU A 245 5.61 -13.39 -20.32
CA LEU A 245 6.57 -14.47 -20.08
C LEU A 245 6.04 -15.50 -19.08
N ALA A 246 5.44 -15.02 -17.98
CA ALA A 246 4.87 -15.90 -16.97
C ALA A 246 3.73 -16.76 -17.55
N GLU A 247 2.92 -16.20 -18.44
CA GLU A 247 1.82 -16.90 -19.13
C GLU A 247 2.27 -18.03 -20.04
N LYS A 248 3.56 -18.13 -20.39
CA LYS A 248 4.10 -19.29 -21.10
C LYS A 248 4.18 -20.56 -20.23
N PHE A 249 4.15 -20.40 -18.93
CA PHE A 249 4.20 -21.50 -17.96
C PHE A 249 2.80 -21.71 -17.35
N PRO A 250 2.05 -22.74 -17.78
CA PRO A 250 0.66 -22.95 -17.33
C PRO A 250 0.52 -23.15 -15.81
N ASN A 251 1.60 -23.55 -15.16
CA ASN A 251 1.66 -23.81 -13.73
C ASN A 251 2.34 -22.68 -12.93
N LEU A 252 2.69 -21.54 -13.53
CA LEU A 252 3.22 -20.37 -12.83
C LEU A 252 2.11 -19.34 -12.59
N HIS A 253 1.90 -19.00 -11.34
CA HIS A 253 0.90 -18.03 -10.91
C HIS A 253 1.59 -16.86 -10.21
N LEU A 254 1.49 -15.67 -10.78
CA LEU A 254 1.94 -14.45 -10.13
C LEU A 254 0.88 -13.97 -9.14
N LEU A 255 1.26 -13.72 -7.90
CA LEU A 255 0.36 -13.29 -6.84
C LEU A 255 1.03 -12.26 -5.93
N GLY A 256 0.35 -11.15 -5.67
CA GLY A 256 0.83 -10.15 -4.72
C GLY A 256 1.39 -8.88 -5.35
N ARG A 257 1.70 -7.91 -4.49
CA ARG A 257 2.09 -6.56 -4.91
C ARG A 257 3.24 -6.53 -5.91
N LEU A 258 4.25 -7.34 -5.69
CA LEU A 258 5.47 -7.35 -6.50
C LEU A 258 5.27 -8.17 -7.78
N ALA A 259 4.72 -9.37 -7.66
CA ALA A 259 4.53 -10.26 -8.79
C ALA A 259 3.46 -9.75 -9.78
N GLU A 260 2.40 -9.12 -9.30
CA GLU A 260 1.34 -8.54 -10.13
C GLU A 260 1.56 -7.06 -10.45
N TYR A 261 2.67 -6.46 -9.97
CA TYR A 261 2.99 -5.04 -10.13
C TYR A 261 1.80 -4.12 -9.79
N LYS A 262 1.14 -4.38 -8.67
CA LYS A 262 -0.13 -3.76 -8.31
C LYS A 262 -0.19 -3.46 -6.82
N TYR A 263 -0.86 -2.38 -6.46
CA TYR A 263 -1.12 -2.08 -5.06
C TYR A 263 -2.29 -2.92 -4.54
N TYR A 264 -2.05 -3.60 -3.41
CA TYR A 264 -3.08 -4.31 -2.63
C TYR A 264 -3.06 -3.87 -1.17
N ASN A 265 -4.24 -3.69 -0.58
CA ASN A 265 -4.41 -3.76 0.87
C ASN A 265 -4.38 -5.23 1.33
N MET A 266 -4.20 -5.47 2.62
CA MET A 266 -4.05 -6.83 3.17
C MET A 266 -5.29 -7.71 2.94
N ASP A 267 -6.48 -7.13 3.09
CA ASP A 267 -7.77 -7.77 2.81
C ASP A 267 -7.91 -8.16 1.33
N ALA A 268 -7.59 -7.23 0.44
CA ALA A 268 -7.69 -7.45 -0.99
C ALA A 268 -6.73 -8.55 -1.50
N ILE A 269 -5.49 -8.60 -0.99
CA ILE A 269 -4.57 -9.67 -1.39
C ILE A 269 -4.94 -11.03 -0.76
N ALA A 270 -5.50 -11.04 0.45
CA ALA A 270 -6.04 -12.26 1.05
C ALA A 270 -7.22 -12.80 0.21
N GLY A 271 -8.16 -11.93 -0.20
CA GLY A 271 -9.23 -12.30 -1.13
C GLY A 271 -8.68 -12.89 -2.45
N ARG A 272 -7.72 -12.20 -3.08
CA ARG A 272 -7.09 -12.68 -4.32
C ARG A 272 -6.39 -14.04 -4.16
N ALA A 273 -5.77 -14.30 -2.99
CA ALA A 273 -5.16 -15.58 -2.69
C ALA A 273 -6.20 -16.70 -2.54
N LEU A 274 -7.34 -16.42 -1.92
CA LEU A 274 -8.45 -17.37 -1.81
C LEU A 274 -9.06 -17.69 -3.18
N ASP A 275 -9.27 -16.68 -4.03
CA ASP A 275 -9.77 -16.88 -5.39
C ASP A 275 -8.82 -17.79 -6.20
N LEU A 276 -7.51 -17.54 -6.15
CA LEU A 276 -6.52 -18.38 -6.81
C LEU A 276 -6.54 -19.82 -6.27
N ALA A 277 -6.66 -19.99 -4.94
CA ALA A 277 -6.76 -21.31 -4.34
C ALA A 277 -7.98 -22.08 -4.83
N GLU A 278 -9.14 -21.41 -4.94
CA GLU A 278 -10.35 -22.03 -5.52
C GLU A 278 -10.20 -22.39 -7.00
N GLU A 279 -9.49 -21.57 -7.77
CA GLU A 279 -9.17 -21.87 -9.18
C GLU A 279 -8.30 -23.13 -9.31
N LEU A 280 -7.28 -23.27 -8.45
CA LEU A 280 -6.32 -24.38 -8.49
C LEU A 280 -6.89 -25.71 -7.95
N LEU A 281 -7.97 -25.66 -7.16
CA LEU A 281 -8.60 -26.85 -6.58
C LEU A 281 -9.73 -27.43 -7.45
N LYS A 282 -10.10 -26.76 -8.54
CA LYS A 282 -11.09 -27.26 -9.53
C LYS A 282 -10.48 -28.22 -10.52
#